data_30e6ccacd1625a7adfa9b370186bad92
#
_entry.id   30e6ccacd1625a7adfa9b370186bad92
#
_cell.length_a   1.000
_cell.length_b   1.000
_cell.length_c   1.000
_cell.angle_alpha   90.00
_cell.angle_beta   90.00
_cell.angle_gamma   90.00
#
_symmetry.space_group_name_H-M   'P 1'
#
loop_
_entity.id
_entity.type
_entity.pdbx_description
1 polymer ?
#
loop_
_entity_poly.entity_id
_entity_poly.type
_entity_poly.pdbx_seq_one_letter_code
_entity_poly.pdbx_strand_id
1 'polypeptide(L)' 'MDAKWMTLPEIALERRITLREAEELVAQRKCPTVFKTDTTLYLI' A
#
# COMPACT_ATOMS: atom_id res chain seq x y z
N MET A 1 -2.53 0.90 17.26
CA MET A 1 -2.64 0.34 15.94
C MET A 1 -1.29 0.28 15.29
N ASP A 2 -1.01 -0.83 14.69
CA ASP A 2 0.31 -1.05 14.16
C ASP A 2 0.37 -0.72 12.69
N ALA A 3 1.16 0.29 12.36
CA ALA A 3 1.47 0.57 10.96
C ALA A 3 2.52 -0.41 10.51
N LYS A 4 2.41 -0.87 9.27
CA LYS A 4 3.42 -1.76 8.73
C LYS A 4 3.60 -1.50 7.25
N TRP A 5 4.76 -1.87 6.76
CA TRP A 5 5.10 -1.67 5.36
C TRP A 5 4.49 -2.79 4.51
N MET A 6 3.73 -2.41 3.50
CA MET A 6 3.04 -3.37 2.64
C MET A 6 3.14 -2.95 1.19
N THR A 7 3.18 -3.93 0.30
CA THR A 7 3.09 -3.63 -1.13
C THR A 7 1.64 -3.43 -1.52
N LEU A 8 1.41 -2.85 -2.70
CA LEU A 8 0.05 -2.66 -3.18
C LEU A 8 -0.72 -3.98 -3.30
N PRO A 9 -0.16 -5.04 -3.88
CA PRO A 9 -0.87 -6.32 -3.92
C PRO A 9 -1.25 -6.84 -2.54
N GLU A 10 -0.39 -6.65 -1.56
CA GLU A 10 -0.69 -7.07 -0.20
C GLU A 10 -1.84 -6.27 0.39
N ILE A 11 -1.83 -4.96 0.16
CA ILE A 11 -2.91 -4.10 0.64
C ILE A 11 -4.23 -4.50 0.00
N ALA A 12 -4.21 -4.72 -1.31
CA ALA A 12 -5.41 -5.09 -2.04
C ALA A 12 -5.97 -6.40 -1.52
N LEU A 13 -5.10 -7.38 -1.29
CA LEU A 13 -5.53 -8.67 -0.81
C LEU A 13 -6.11 -8.61 0.60
N GLU A 14 -5.41 -7.89 1.48
CA GLU A 14 -5.85 -7.79 2.86
C GLU A 14 -7.18 -7.08 2.98
N ARG A 15 -7.40 -6.06 2.17
CA ARG A 15 -8.63 -5.28 2.23
C ARG A 15 -9.69 -5.77 1.25
N ARG A 16 -9.35 -6.79 0.45
CA ARG A 16 -10.25 -7.36 -0.54
C ARG A 16 -10.74 -6.30 -1.53
N ILE A 17 -9.81 -5.52 -2.01
CA ILE A 17 -10.08 -4.50 -3.02
C ILE A 17 -9.16 -4.73 -4.20
N THR A 18 -9.41 -4.02 -5.29
CA THR A 18 -8.56 -4.15 -6.47
C THR A 18 -7.26 -3.40 -6.28
N LEU A 19 -6.27 -3.69 -7.12
CA LEU A 19 -5.01 -2.95 -7.09
C LEU A 19 -5.24 -1.48 -7.33
N ARG A 20 -6.15 -1.16 -8.23
CA ARG A 20 -6.46 0.24 -8.52
C ARG A 20 -7.01 0.94 -7.29
N GLU A 21 -7.90 0.27 -6.59
CA GLU A 21 -8.46 0.83 -5.37
C GLU A 21 -7.40 1.00 -4.30
N ALA A 22 -6.46 0.06 -4.22
CA ALA A 22 -5.36 0.17 -3.28
C ALA A 22 -4.49 1.37 -3.60
N GLU A 23 -4.22 1.62 -4.88
CA GLU A 23 -3.47 2.79 -5.29
C GLU A 23 -4.17 4.08 -4.89
N GLU A 24 -5.47 4.13 -5.10
CA GLU A 24 -6.24 5.30 -4.71
C GLU A 24 -6.25 5.50 -3.20
N LEU A 25 -6.32 4.40 -2.47
CA LEU A 25 -6.32 4.46 -1.02
C LEU A 25 -5.03 5.07 -0.49
N VAL A 26 -3.87 4.59 -0.97
CA VAL A 26 -2.60 5.12 -0.49
C VAL A 26 -2.38 6.55 -0.94
N ALA A 27 -2.88 6.92 -2.12
CA ALA A 27 -2.79 8.28 -2.60
C ALA A 27 -3.62 9.23 -1.74
N GLN A 28 -4.82 8.83 -1.38
CA GLN A 28 -5.69 9.65 -0.55
C GLN A 28 -5.13 9.83 0.85
N ARG A 29 -4.54 8.79 1.40
CA ARG A 29 -3.99 8.84 2.75
C ARG A 29 -2.60 9.44 2.79
N LYS A 30 -2.00 9.69 1.63
CA LYS A 30 -0.64 10.22 1.55
C LYS A 30 0.32 9.39 2.38
N CYS A 31 0.23 8.08 2.20
CA CYS A 31 1.04 7.17 2.99
C CYS A 31 2.52 7.35 2.70
N PRO A 32 3.38 7.26 3.71
CA PRO A 32 4.82 7.24 3.47
C PRO A 32 5.15 6.09 2.53
N THR A 33 6.09 6.31 1.63
CA THR A 33 6.44 5.36 0.59
C THR A 33 7.94 5.13 0.57
N VAL A 34 8.33 3.87 0.41
CA VAL A 34 9.73 3.50 0.26
C VAL A 34 9.87 2.71 -1.04
N PHE A 35 10.82 3.15 -1.88
CA PHE A 35 11.11 2.45 -3.12
C PHE A 35 12.26 1.49 -2.90
N LYS A 36 12.02 0.22 -3.18
CA LYS A 36 13.07 -0.80 -3.16
C LYS A 36 13.40 -1.22 -4.57
N THR A 37 14.38 -2.10 -4.72
CA THR A 37 14.88 -2.46 -6.04
C THR A 37 13.76 -2.90 -6.98
N ASP A 38 12.87 -3.74 -6.53
CA ASP A 38 11.82 -4.29 -7.37
C ASP A 38 10.42 -3.98 -6.87
N THR A 39 10.30 -3.20 -5.81
CA THR A 39 8.98 -3.06 -5.22
C THR A 39 8.86 -1.74 -4.49
N THR A 40 7.63 -1.33 -4.27
CA THR A 40 7.32 -0.12 -3.53
C THR A 40 6.54 -0.52 -2.29
N LEU A 41 6.96 -0.03 -1.15
CA LEU A 41 6.29 -0.31 0.12
C LEU A 41 5.58 0.94 0.61
N TYR A 42 4.42 0.73 1.19
CA TYR A 42 3.61 1.81 1.75
C TYR A 42 3.37 1.53 3.23
N LEU A 43 3.52 2.55 4.03
CA LEU A 43 3.24 2.43 5.46
C LEU A 43 1.76 2.67 5.69
N ILE A 44 1.09 1.63 6.12
CA ILE A 44 -0.36 1.71 6.22
C ILE A 44 -0.86 1.19 7.56
#